data_083e94abd93f6a3373165e6e8cc4e573
#
_entry.id   083e94abd93f6a3373165e6e8cc4e573
#
_cell.length_a   1.000
_cell.length_b   1.000
_cell.length_c   1.000
_cell.angle_alpha   90.00
_cell.angle_beta   90.00
_cell.angle_gamma   90.00
#
_symmetry.space_group_name_H-M   'P 1'
#
loop_
_entity.id
_entity.type
_entity.pdbx_description
1 polymer ?
#
loop_
_entity_poly.entity_id
_entity_poly.type
_entity_poly.pdbx_seq_one_letter_code
_entity_poly.pdbx_strand_id
1 'polypeptide(L)'
;MKRIVISGTYCTGKTTLSLALSFATGIPSTHAPTMREILPDLFPRKNLKQCSYPELLRLGMERFKNRLEAESGLTTGFISDGCPLQEWLYGSTRLVTGAYPNENKWSMLWKKIKNYRQYRDFELLMRGFEGMAKTYTKNNYDLFLHLPIEFPFVEDGHRPTSERFREESESMLINTYRTLNISPIYVTGTLENRLSIILDHLNIVSKITVEEAIMLSLKVKKDQFDRIALE
;
A
#
# COMPACT_ATOMS: atom_id res chain seq x y z
N MET A 1 10.60 -11.12 17.98
CA MET A 1 10.70 -9.92 17.15
C MET A 1 9.28 -9.45 16.79
N LYS A 2 9.12 -8.15 16.46
CA LYS A 2 7.79 -7.59 16.11
C LYS A 2 7.51 -7.72 14.61
N ARG A 3 6.24 -7.87 14.26
CA ARG A 3 5.74 -7.77 12.89
C ARG A 3 5.31 -6.32 12.66
N ILE A 4 6.12 -5.60 11.89
CA ILE A 4 6.07 -4.14 11.75
C ILE A 4 5.46 -3.79 10.40
N VAL A 5 4.53 -2.86 10.36
CA VAL A 5 3.96 -2.29 9.13
C VAL A 5 4.51 -0.89 8.90
N ILE A 6 5.09 -0.65 7.74
CA ILE A 6 5.32 0.71 7.23
C ILE A 6 4.08 1.12 6.44
N SER A 7 3.25 1.94 7.02
CA SER A 7 1.94 2.34 6.52
C SER A 7 1.95 3.74 5.88
N GLY A 8 0.93 4.07 5.14
CA GLY A 8 0.74 5.35 4.46
C GLY A 8 0.14 5.16 3.07
N THR A 9 -0.27 6.23 2.43
CA THR A 9 -0.85 6.19 1.08
C THR A 9 0.22 6.18 -0.03
N TYR A 10 -0.17 6.45 -1.26
CA TYR A 10 0.76 6.52 -2.39
C TYR A 10 1.79 7.64 -2.21
N CYS A 11 3.01 7.40 -2.69
CA CYS A 11 4.10 8.39 -2.72
C CYS A 11 4.52 8.94 -1.34
N THR A 12 4.32 8.19 -0.25
CA THR A 12 4.79 8.58 1.10
C THR A 12 6.17 8.02 1.46
N GLY A 13 6.78 7.19 0.60
CA GLY A 13 8.12 6.64 0.82
C GLY A 13 8.18 5.29 1.53
N LYS A 14 7.05 4.58 1.68
CA LYS A 14 6.97 3.29 2.39
C LYS A 14 8.02 2.27 1.95
N THR A 15 8.08 1.97 0.66
CA THR A 15 9.00 0.97 0.11
C THR A 15 10.46 1.29 0.40
N THR A 16 10.85 2.55 0.23
CA THR A 16 12.22 2.97 0.51
C THR A 16 12.54 2.84 2.00
N LEU A 17 11.61 3.26 2.86
CA LEU A 17 11.82 3.20 4.31
C LEU A 17 11.79 1.76 4.85
N SER A 18 10.93 0.88 4.32
CA SER A 18 10.89 -0.53 4.73
C SER A 18 12.19 -1.26 4.37
N LEU A 19 12.73 -1.00 3.19
CA LEU A 19 14.03 -1.53 2.77
C LEU A 19 15.18 -0.96 3.61
N ALA A 20 15.20 0.36 3.84
CA ALA A 20 16.23 1.01 4.66
C ALA A 20 16.22 0.46 6.10
N LEU A 21 15.04 0.31 6.71
CA LEU A 21 14.89 -0.27 8.03
C LEU A 21 15.35 -1.74 8.05
N SER A 22 15.06 -2.49 7.00
CA SER A 22 15.53 -3.88 6.86
C SER A 22 17.06 -3.97 6.80
N PHE A 23 17.71 -3.12 6.00
CA PHE A 23 19.18 -3.07 5.93
C PHE A 23 19.78 -2.63 7.27
N ALA A 24 19.23 -1.62 7.91
CA ALA A 24 19.72 -1.11 9.19
C ALA A 24 19.61 -2.14 10.31
N THR A 25 18.52 -2.91 10.37
CA THR A 25 18.23 -3.81 11.49
C THR A 25 18.55 -5.27 11.20
N GLY A 26 18.58 -5.70 9.94
CA GLY A 26 18.62 -7.08 9.51
C GLY A 26 17.30 -7.84 9.71
N ILE A 27 16.21 -7.14 10.05
CA ILE A 27 14.86 -7.73 10.05
C ILE A 27 14.41 -7.85 8.58
N PRO A 28 13.92 -9.03 8.13
CA PRO A 28 13.50 -9.18 6.74
C PRO A 28 12.35 -8.25 6.40
N SER A 29 12.41 -7.62 5.22
CA SER A 29 11.28 -6.87 4.67
C SER A 29 10.46 -7.74 3.74
N THR A 30 9.12 -7.55 3.75
CA THR A 30 8.19 -8.17 2.82
C THR A 30 7.60 -7.13 1.90
N HIS A 31 7.43 -7.50 0.65
CA HIS A 31 6.82 -6.66 -0.36
C HIS A 31 5.83 -7.49 -1.19
N ALA A 32 4.59 -7.03 -1.27
CA ALA A 32 3.63 -7.62 -2.19
C ALA A 32 3.78 -6.97 -3.57
N PRO A 33 3.85 -7.75 -4.66
CA PRO A 33 3.92 -7.21 -6.00
C PRO A 33 2.84 -6.15 -6.25
N THR A 34 3.16 -5.13 -7.02
CA THR A 34 2.18 -4.09 -7.37
C THR A 34 1.13 -4.64 -8.34
N MET A 35 -0.02 -3.97 -8.45
CA MET A 35 -1.04 -4.38 -9.44
C MET A 35 -0.50 -4.40 -10.88
N ARG A 36 0.56 -3.68 -11.19
CA ARG A 36 1.20 -3.68 -12.52
C ARG A 36 2.01 -4.91 -12.76
N GLU A 37 2.77 -5.35 -11.76
CA GLU A 37 3.55 -6.58 -11.83
C GLU A 37 2.66 -7.81 -11.96
N ILE A 38 1.45 -7.78 -11.35
CA ILE A 38 0.48 -8.87 -11.43
C ILE A 38 -0.38 -8.81 -12.69
N LEU A 39 -0.59 -7.62 -13.25
CA LEU A 39 -1.52 -7.40 -14.36
C LEU A 39 -1.20 -8.23 -15.61
N PRO A 40 0.06 -8.32 -16.09
CA PRO A 40 0.39 -9.11 -17.27
C PRO A 40 0.03 -10.58 -17.14
N ASP A 41 0.19 -11.15 -15.95
CA ASP A 41 -0.13 -12.57 -15.69
C ASP A 41 -1.63 -12.84 -15.70
N LEU A 42 -2.42 -11.93 -15.14
CA LEU A 42 -3.88 -12.10 -15.05
C LEU A 42 -4.63 -11.59 -16.28
N PHE A 43 -4.14 -10.51 -16.89
CA PHE A 43 -4.79 -9.80 -17.99
C PHE A 43 -3.76 -9.31 -19.02
N PRO A 44 -3.11 -10.20 -19.78
CA PRO A 44 -1.92 -9.90 -20.61
C PRO A 44 -2.16 -8.88 -21.74
N ARG A 45 -3.43 -8.54 -22.03
CA ARG A 45 -3.78 -7.58 -23.12
C ARG A 45 -4.35 -6.26 -22.60
N LYS A 46 -4.26 -6.01 -21.28
CA LYS A 46 -4.84 -4.83 -20.67
C LYS A 46 -3.81 -4.00 -19.93
N ASN A 47 -4.08 -2.71 -19.86
CA ASN A 47 -3.46 -1.85 -18.85
C ASN A 47 -4.45 -1.57 -17.71
N LEU A 48 -3.99 -1.04 -16.58
CA LEU A 48 -4.84 -0.78 -15.42
C LEU A 48 -6.03 0.13 -15.73
N LYS A 49 -5.89 1.05 -16.70
CA LYS A 49 -6.97 1.95 -17.12
C LYS A 49 -8.11 1.24 -17.86
N GLN A 50 -7.85 0.07 -18.41
CA GLN A 50 -8.83 -0.74 -19.13
C GLN A 50 -9.50 -1.79 -18.25
N CYS A 51 -9.06 -1.94 -17.00
CA CYS A 51 -9.62 -2.90 -16.08
C CYS A 51 -11.00 -2.45 -15.57
N SER A 52 -11.96 -3.35 -15.59
CA SER A 52 -13.26 -3.19 -14.94
C SER A 52 -13.13 -3.27 -13.41
N TYR A 53 -14.16 -2.88 -12.67
CA TYR A 53 -14.18 -3.00 -11.22
C TYR A 53 -13.92 -4.43 -10.71
N PRO A 54 -14.55 -5.49 -11.26
CA PRO A 54 -14.24 -6.87 -10.86
C PRO A 54 -12.79 -7.27 -11.12
N GLU A 55 -12.19 -6.81 -12.23
CA GLU A 55 -10.78 -7.09 -12.54
C GLU A 55 -9.83 -6.37 -11.60
N LEU A 56 -10.13 -5.13 -11.23
CA LEU A 56 -9.37 -4.39 -10.21
C LEU A 56 -9.47 -5.05 -8.83
N LEU A 57 -10.65 -5.58 -8.47
CA LEU A 57 -10.81 -6.35 -7.25
C LEU A 57 -9.98 -7.63 -7.30
N ARG A 58 -10.00 -8.37 -8.42
CA ARG A 58 -9.19 -9.58 -8.60
C ARG A 58 -7.69 -9.28 -8.44
N LEU A 59 -7.20 -8.18 -9.01
CA LEU A 59 -5.82 -7.73 -8.81
C LEU A 59 -5.53 -7.41 -7.33
N GLY A 60 -6.46 -6.76 -6.63
CA GLY A 60 -6.33 -6.47 -5.21
C GLY A 60 -6.30 -7.73 -4.34
N MET A 61 -7.13 -8.73 -4.65
CA MET A 61 -7.15 -10.02 -3.95
C MET A 61 -5.88 -10.83 -4.23
N GLU A 62 -5.39 -10.84 -5.46
CA GLU A 62 -4.13 -11.50 -5.81
C GLU A 62 -2.96 -10.87 -5.06
N ARG A 63 -2.93 -9.55 -4.98
CA ARG A 63 -1.93 -8.84 -4.21
C ARG A 63 -2.01 -9.16 -2.71
N PHE A 64 -3.22 -9.29 -2.17
CA PHE A 64 -3.43 -9.71 -0.78
C PHE A 64 -2.90 -11.14 -0.57
N LYS A 65 -3.21 -12.08 -1.46
CA LYS A 65 -2.68 -13.44 -1.43
C LYS A 65 -1.14 -13.45 -1.42
N ASN A 66 -0.51 -12.74 -2.35
CA ASN A 66 0.95 -12.66 -2.44
C ASN A 66 1.58 -12.10 -1.16
N ARG A 67 0.92 -11.14 -0.49
CA ARG A 67 1.36 -10.64 0.81
C ARG A 67 1.31 -11.73 1.88
N LEU A 68 0.20 -12.47 1.96
CA LEU A 68 0.07 -13.55 2.93
C LEU A 68 1.16 -14.60 2.72
N GLU A 69 1.42 -14.97 1.48
CA GLU A 69 2.47 -15.94 1.13
C GLU A 69 3.85 -15.44 1.54
N ALA A 70 4.19 -14.16 1.25
CA ALA A 70 5.46 -13.56 1.63
C ALA A 70 5.66 -13.45 3.15
N GLU A 71 4.60 -13.28 3.93
CA GLU A 71 4.65 -13.11 5.38
C GLU A 71 4.54 -14.43 6.15
N SER A 72 3.87 -15.44 5.60
CA SER A 72 3.55 -16.71 6.29
C SER A 72 4.78 -17.52 6.73
N GLY A 73 5.89 -17.42 5.99
CA GLY A 73 7.15 -18.11 6.31
C GLY A 73 8.01 -17.41 7.37
N LEU A 74 7.65 -16.18 7.79
CA LEU A 74 8.49 -15.35 8.67
C LEU A 74 8.00 -15.38 10.12
N THR A 75 8.40 -16.42 10.84
CA THR A 75 7.96 -16.67 12.23
C THR A 75 8.64 -15.77 13.25
N THR A 76 9.82 -15.24 12.95
CA THR A 76 10.62 -14.42 13.89
C THR A 76 10.30 -12.93 13.86
N GLY A 77 9.47 -12.47 12.92
CA GLY A 77 9.09 -11.08 12.70
C GLY A 77 9.58 -10.56 11.34
N PHE A 78 8.99 -9.46 10.90
CA PHE A 78 9.25 -8.86 9.59
C PHE A 78 8.83 -7.38 9.54
N ILE A 79 9.27 -6.69 8.49
CA ILE A 79 8.85 -5.33 8.13
C ILE A 79 8.02 -5.43 6.86
N SER A 80 6.72 -5.13 6.94
CA SER A 80 5.83 -5.18 5.79
C SER A 80 5.70 -3.80 5.13
N ASP A 81 5.95 -3.73 3.81
CA ASP A 81 5.67 -2.54 2.99
C ASP A 81 4.17 -2.43 2.72
N GLY A 82 3.48 -1.78 3.62
CA GLY A 82 2.02 -1.71 3.67
C GLY A 82 1.37 -2.89 4.39
N CYS A 83 0.05 -2.94 4.36
CA CYS A 83 -0.76 -4.02 4.94
C CYS A 83 -2.04 -4.22 4.12
N PRO A 84 -2.81 -5.31 4.35
CA PRO A 84 -4.03 -5.61 3.62
C PRO A 84 -5.10 -4.52 3.60
N LEU A 85 -5.09 -3.62 4.59
CA LEU A 85 -5.99 -2.46 4.55
C LEU A 85 -5.79 -1.62 3.30
N GLN A 86 -4.55 -1.49 2.81
CA GLN A 86 -4.27 -0.69 1.61
C GLN A 86 -4.75 -1.38 0.33
N GLU A 87 -4.66 -2.72 0.25
CA GLU A 87 -5.22 -3.46 -0.88
C GLU A 87 -6.73 -3.28 -0.98
N TRP A 88 -7.43 -3.34 0.16
CA TRP A 88 -8.87 -3.11 0.23
C TRP A 88 -9.24 -1.64 0.01
N LEU A 89 -8.61 -0.72 0.74
CA LEU A 89 -9.03 0.69 0.72
C LEU A 89 -8.86 1.35 -0.65
N TYR A 90 -7.83 0.97 -1.41
CA TYR A 90 -7.66 1.52 -2.77
C TYR A 90 -8.78 1.10 -3.73
N GLY A 91 -9.36 -0.08 -3.55
CA GLY A 91 -10.59 -0.48 -4.21
C GLY A 91 -11.80 0.33 -3.74
N SER A 92 -11.94 0.50 -2.43
CA SER A 92 -13.05 1.25 -1.81
C SER A 92 -13.00 2.74 -2.12
N THR A 93 -11.82 3.36 -2.13
CA THR A 93 -11.65 4.76 -2.52
C THR A 93 -12.16 5.03 -3.94
N ARG A 94 -12.03 4.06 -4.85
CA ARG A 94 -12.57 4.18 -6.22
C ARG A 94 -14.09 4.24 -6.29
N LEU A 95 -14.81 3.73 -5.29
CA LEU A 95 -16.25 3.90 -5.17
C LEU A 95 -16.63 5.37 -4.91
N VAL A 96 -15.73 6.14 -4.30
CA VAL A 96 -15.92 7.55 -3.95
C VAL A 96 -15.35 8.49 -5.01
N THR A 97 -14.17 8.17 -5.54
CA THR A 97 -13.43 9.05 -6.48
C THR A 97 -13.62 8.70 -7.96
N GLY A 98 -14.22 7.53 -8.24
CA GLY A 98 -14.31 6.95 -9.57
C GLY A 98 -13.20 5.94 -9.86
N ALA A 99 -13.38 5.13 -10.92
CA ALA A 99 -12.39 4.13 -11.33
C ALA A 99 -11.07 4.77 -11.75
N TYR A 100 -11.14 6.01 -12.24
CA TYR A 100 -9.99 6.82 -12.67
C TYR A 100 -9.99 8.16 -11.94
N PRO A 101 -8.80 8.70 -11.63
CA PRO A 101 -8.69 10.02 -11.03
C PRO A 101 -9.32 11.07 -11.98
N ASN A 102 -10.03 12.03 -11.38
CA ASN A 102 -10.70 13.13 -12.08
C ASN A 102 -11.97 12.78 -12.88
N GLU A 103 -12.63 11.66 -12.61
CA GLU A 103 -13.97 11.45 -13.14
C GLU A 103 -14.94 12.51 -12.59
N ASN A 104 -15.70 13.15 -13.51
CA ASN A 104 -16.73 14.11 -13.13
C ASN A 104 -17.85 13.39 -12.35
N LYS A 105 -18.36 14.02 -11.27
CA LYS A 105 -19.44 13.48 -10.42
C LYS A 105 -20.67 13.05 -11.21
N TRP A 106 -21.03 13.79 -12.27
CA TRP A 106 -22.15 13.45 -13.14
C TRP A 106 -21.88 12.20 -13.99
N SER A 107 -20.66 12.05 -14.52
CA SER A 107 -20.25 10.83 -15.24
C SER A 107 -20.29 9.61 -14.32
N MET A 108 -19.83 9.76 -13.08
CA MET A 108 -19.90 8.69 -12.09
C MET A 108 -21.35 8.30 -11.74
N LEU A 109 -22.24 9.28 -11.57
CA LEU A 109 -23.65 9.03 -11.30
C LEU A 109 -24.33 8.29 -12.46
N TRP A 110 -24.09 8.73 -13.70
CA TRP A 110 -24.59 8.06 -14.90
C TRP A 110 -24.07 6.62 -15.05
N LYS A 111 -22.78 6.39 -14.81
CA LYS A 111 -22.18 5.04 -14.79
C LYS A 111 -22.80 4.16 -13.71
N LYS A 112 -23.03 4.71 -12.52
CA LYS A 112 -23.74 4.02 -11.42
C LYS A 112 -25.13 3.58 -11.81
N ILE A 113 -25.91 4.47 -12.43
CA ILE A 113 -27.29 4.19 -12.85
C ILE A 113 -27.28 3.15 -13.97
N LYS A 114 -26.45 3.36 -14.99
CA LYS A 114 -26.36 2.47 -16.16
C LYS A 114 -25.90 1.06 -15.80
N ASN A 115 -24.98 0.94 -14.85
CA ASN A 115 -24.37 -0.32 -14.45
C ASN A 115 -24.69 -0.67 -12.99
N TYR A 116 -25.89 -0.34 -12.52
CA TYR A 116 -26.29 -0.45 -11.11
C TYR A 116 -26.01 -1.83 -10.50
N ARG A 117 -26.32 -2.92 -11.21
CA ARG A 117 -26.08 -4.29 -10.72
C ARG A 117 -24.59 -4.55 -10.49
N GLN A 118 -23.76 -4.26 -11.50
CA GLN A 118 -22.31 -4.46 -11.40
C GLN A 118 -21.68 -3.61 -10.28
N TYR A 119 -22.17 -2.38 -10.11
CA TYR A 119 -21.71 -1.49 -9.04
C TYR A 119 -22.08 -2.05 -7.66
N ARG A 120 -23.32 -2.52 -7.49
CA ARG A 120 -23.78 -3.12 -6.24
C ARG A 120 -23.04 -4.41 -5.92
N ASP A 121 -22.81 -5.27 -6.92
CA ASP A 121 -22.06 -6.52 -6.74
C ASP A 121 -20.60 -6.20 -6.32
N PHE A 122 -19.99 -5.21 -6.97
CA PHE A 122 -18.65 -4.77 -6.58
C PHE A 122 -18.61 -4.24 -5.13
N GLU A 123 -19.59 -3.42 -4.74
CA GLU A 123 -19.70 -2.91 -3.37
C GLU A 123 -19.84 -4.06 -2.35
N LEU A 124 -20.65 -5.07 -2.63
CA LEU A 124 -20.80 -6.24 -1.77
C LEU A 124 -19.49 -7.03 -1.62
N LEU A 125 -18.80 -7.25 -2.75
CA LEU A 125 -17.51 -7.93 -2.74
C LEU A 125 -16.44 -7.13 -1.98
N MET A 126 -16.43 -5.81 -2.13
CA MET A 126 -15.53 -4.93 -1.38
C MET A 126 -15.79 -4.97 0.13
N ARG A 127 -17.05 -5.11 0.58
CA ARG A 127 -17.37 -5.34 2.01
C ARG A 127 -16.82 -6.67 2.53
N GLY A 128 -16.90 -7.73 1.73
CA GLY A 128 -16.27 -9.02 2.08
C GLY A 128 -14.75 -8.89 2.20
N PHE A 129 -14.13 -8.22 1.25
CA PHE A 129 -12.69 -7.95 1.26
C PHE A 129 -12.28 -7.07 2.47
N GLU A 130 -13.10 -6.07 2.82
CA GLU A 130 -12.93 -5.26 4.03
C GLU A 130 -12.80 -6.12 5.28
N GLY A 131 -13.73 -7.04 5.49
CA GLY A 131 -13.74 -7.94 6.64
C GLY A 131 -12.46 -8.78 6.72
N MET A 132 -12.03 -9.35 5.61
CA MET A 132 -10.77 -10.12 5.53
C MET A 132 -9.55 -9.26 5.83
N ALA A 133 -9.44 -8.10 5.18
CA ALA A 133 -8.31 -7.18 5.34
C ALA A 133 -8.20 -6.67 6.79
N LYS A 134 -9.31 -6.27 7.39
CA LYS A 134 -9.37 -5.79 8.77
C LYS A 134 -8.99 -6.89 9.77
N THR A 135 -9.57 -8.08 9.63
CA THR A 135 -9.29 -9.21 10.52
C THR A 135 -7.83 -9.63 10.43
N TYR A 136 -7.30 -9.79 9.23
CA TYR A 136 -5.90 -10.14 9.06
C TYR A 136 -4.97 -9.08 9.66
N THR A 137 -5.21 -7.81 9.34
CA THR A 137 -4.38 -6.71 9.83
C THR A 137 -4.36 -6.63 11.34
N LYS A 138 -5.52 -6.78 12.00
CA LYS A 138 -5.61 -6.74 13.46
C LYS A 138 -4.85 -7.87 14.14
N ASN A 139 -4.84 -9.06 13.53
CA ASN A 139 -4.32 -10.28 14.16
C ASN A 139 -2.84 -10.56 13.83
N ASN A 140 -2.31 -9.95 12.76
CA ASN A 140 -1.01 -10.36 12.23
C ASN A 140 0.08 -9.29 12.33
N TYR A 141 -0.21 -8.10 12.84
CA TYR A 141 0.80 -7.06 13.01
C TYR A 141 0.80 -6.51 14.44
N ASP A 142 2.01 -6.19 14.91
CA ASP A 142 2.24 -5.77 16.29
C ASP A 142 2.50 -4.26 16.39
N LEU A 143 3.00 -3.64 15.30
CA LEU A 143 3.39 -2.23 15.28
C LEU A 143 3.09 -1.60 13.93
N PHE A 144 2.49 -0.41 13.96
CA PHE A 144 2.17 0.38 12.79
C PHE A 144 2.95 1.69 12.80
N LEU A 145 3.83 1.87 11.83
CA LEU A 145 4.59 3.09 11.58
C LEU A 145 3.95 3.78 10.39
N HIS A 146 3.26 4.89 10.63
CA HIS A 146 2.47 5.57 9.62
C HIS A 146 3.20 6.78 9.06
N LEU A 147 3.34 6.80 7.73
CA LEU A 147 3.93 7.92 6.98
C LEU A 147 2.79 8.79 6.46
N PRO A 148 2.54 9.95 7.09
CA PRO A 148 1.49 10.86 6.63
C PRO A 148 1.84 11.50 5.29
N ILE A 149 0.86 12.16 4.67
CA ILE A 149 1.07 12.97 3.48
C ILE A 149 1.83 14.25 3.89
N GLU A 150 3.10 14.33 3.56
CA GLU A 150 3.95 15.51 3.83
C GLU A 150 4.43 16.22 2.56
N PHE A 151 4.48 15.48 1.45
CA PHE A 151 5.01 16.00 0.19
C PHE A 151 3.90 16.12 -0.84
N PRO A 152 3.95 17.10 -1.75
CA PRO A 152 3.00 17.22 -2.83
C PRO A 152 3.01 15.94 -3.68
N PHE A 153 1.87 15.64 -4.27
CA PHE A 153 1.74 14.52 -5.19
C PHE A 153 2.52 14.82 -6.47
N VAL A 154 3.43 13.92 -6.81
CA VAL A 154 4.13 13.96 -8.09
C VAL A 154 3.53 12.87 -8.98
N GLU A 155 2.94 13.26 -10.11
CA GLU A 155 2.46 12.32 -11.11
C GLU A 155 3.66 11.61 -11.74
N ASP A 156 3.77 10.32 -11.47
CA ASP A 156 4.83 9.48 -12.09
C ASP A 156 4.39 8.91 -13.46
N GLY A 157 3.26 9.38 -14.01
CA GLY A 157 2.68 8.92 -15.27
C GLY A 157 2.21 7.47 -15.27
N HIS A 158 2.50 6.78 -14.20
CA HIS A 158 2.36 5.34 -14.07
C HIS A 158 1.20 4.92 -13.17
N ARG A 159 0.74 5.73 -12.25
CA ARG A 159 -0.33 5.41 -11.32
C ARG A 159 -1.60 6.19 -11.66
N PRO A 160 -2.77 5.55 -11.75
CA PRO A 160 -4.02 6.25 -11.93
C PRO A 160 -4.46 6.85 -10.58
N THR A 161 -3.66 7.78 -10.05
CA THR A 161 -3.88 8.42 -8.76
C THR A 161 -3.93 9.92 -8.94
N SER A 162 -4.76 10.58 -8.16
CA SER A 162 -4.84 12.02 -8.04
C SER A 162 -4.63 12.42 -6.59
N GLU A 163 -4.35 13.70 -6.33
CA GLU A 163 -4.26 14.20 -4.95
C GLU A 163 -5.54 13.85 -4.17
N ARG A 164 -6.71 14.07 -4.76
CA ARG A 164 -7.99 13.70 -4.14
C ARG A 164 -8.06 12.21 -3.76
N PHE A 165 -7.61 11.32 -4.65
CA PHE A 165 -7.59 9.87 -4.36
C PHE A 165 -6.66 9.56 -3.19
N ARG A 166 -5.52 10.24 -3.12
CA ARG A 166 -4.52 10.09 -2.06
C ARG A 166 -5.07 10.55 -0.72
N GLU A 167 -5.69 11.74 -0.66
CA GLU A 167 -6.32 12.30 0.54
C GLU A 167 -7.49 11.45 1.06
N GLU A 168 -8.37 11.02 0.18
CA GLU A 168 -9.49 10.13 0.53
C GLU A 168 -8.98 8.78 1.05
N SER A 169 -7.92 8.23 0.43
CA SER A 169 -7.29 6.99 0.89
C SER A 169 -6.66 7.16 2.27
N GLU A 170 -5.99 8.27 2.52
CA GLU A 170 -5.41 8.60 3.83
C GLU A 170 -6.48 8.71 4.91
N SER A 171 -7.52 9.49 4.64
CA SER A 171 -8.65 9.67 5.55
C SER A 171 -9.34 8.34 5.89
N MET A 172 -9.56 7.49 4.88
CA MET A 172 -10.15 6.17 5.07
C MET A 172 -9.24 5.25 5.89
N LEU A 173 -7.93 5.29 5.68
CA LEU A 173 -6.95 4.49 6.42
C LEU A 173 -6.92 4.88 7.90
N ILE A 174 -6.83 6.17 8.20
CA ILE A 174 -6.83 6.68 9.58
C ILE A 174 -8.14 6.36 10.29
N ASN A 175 -9.29 6.51 9.63
CA ASN A 175 -10.57 6.14 10.19
C ASN A 175 -10.65 4.62 10.47
N THR A 176 -10.07 3.81 9.59
CA THR A 176 -10.01 2.36 9.79
C THR A 176 -9.14 2.00 10.99
N TYR A 177 -8.00 2.64 11.19
CA TYR A 177 -7.19 2.45 12.39
C TYR A 177 -7.98 2.75 13.67
N ARG A 178 -8.73 3.84 13.70
CA ARG A 178 -9.59 4.18 14.85
C ARG A 178 -10.62 3.09 15.12
N THR A 179 -11.29 2.57 14.10
CA THR A 179 -12.30 1.51 14.26
C THR A 179 -11.72 0.18 14.71
N LEU A 180 -10.46 -0.08 14.40
CA LEU A 180 -9.74 -1.29 14.81
C LEU A 180 -9.02 -1.14 16.15
N ASN A 181 -9.07 0.03 16.79
CA ASN A 181 -8.28 0.39 17.98
C ASN A 181 -6.77 0.22 17.74
N ILE A 182 -6.30 0.52 16.53
CA ILE A 182 -4.89 0.58 16.17
C ILE A 182 -4.40 2.00 16.42
N SER A 183 -3.33 2.15 17.19
CA SER A 183 -2.65 3.42 17.45
C SER A 183 -1.33 3.47 16.68
N PRO A 184 -1.30 4.00 15.44
CA PRO A 184 -0.07 4.07 14.67
C PRO A 184 0.87 5.14 15.25
N ILE A 185 2.17 4.90 15.12
CA ILE A 185 3.19 5.90 15.37
C ILE A 185 3.38 6.69 14.08
N TYR A 186 3.17 8.00 14.15
CA TYR A 186 3.40 8.89 13.01
C TYR A 186 4.89 9.19 12.86
N VAL A 187 5.42 8.90 11.68
CA VAL A 187 6.84 9.07 11.35
C VAL A 187 6.97 10.11 10.24
N THR A 188 7.54 11.25 10.56
CA THR A 188 7.60 12.46 9.72
C THR A 188 9.02 12.88 9.38
N GLY A 189 9.18 13.82 8.45
CA GLY A 189 10.46 14.39 8.06
C GLY A 189 11.18 13.68 6.92
N THR A 190 12.49 13.92 6.81
CA THR A 190 13.33 13.30 5.77
C THR A 190 13.45 11.79 5.99
N LEU A 191 13.95 11.07 5.00
CA LEU A 191 14.13 9.61 5.10
C LEU A 191 15.10 9.24 6.22
N GLU A 192 16.16 10.05 6.41
CA GLU A 192 17.13 9.92 7.50
C GLU A 192 16.47 10.10 8.85
N ASN A 193 15.68 11.17 9.01
CA ASN A 193 14.96 11.44 10.26
C ASN A 193 13.99 10.33 10.58
N ARG A 194 13.23 9.88 9.59
CA ARG A 194 12.26 8.77 9.74
C ARG A 194 12.94 7.48 10.18
N LEU A 195 14.06 7.12 9.55
CA LEU A 195 14.80 5.91 9.92
C LEU A 195 15.35 6.00 11.34
N SER A 196 15.95 7.15 11.71
CA SER A 196 16.48 7.39 13.05
C SER A 196 15.38 7.31 14.12
N ILE A 197 14.24 8.00 13.92
CA ILE A 197 13.08 7.94 14.83
C ILE A 197 12.61 6.48 15.05
N ILE A 198 12.57 5.67 13.99
CA ILE A 198 12.13 4.29 14.09
C ILE A 198 13.15 3.44 14.87
N LEU A 199 14.45 3.61 14.59
CA LEU A 199 15.51 2.87 15.29
C LEU A 199 15.49 3.18 16.79
N ASP A 200 15.35 4.46 17.15
CA ASP A 200 15.23 4.90 18.54
C ASP A 200 13.99 4.32 19.21
N HIS A 201 12.83 4.39 18.52
CA HIS A 201 11.57 3.82 19.05
C HIS A 201 11.65 2.31 19.26
N LEU A 202 12.31 1.58 18.37
CA LEU A 202 12.52 0.14 18.48
C LEU A 202 13.61 -0.23 19.47
N ASN A 203 14.41 0.72 19.93
CA ASN A 203 15.61 0.55 20.73
C ASN A 203 16.58 -0.47 20.07
N ILE A 204 16.80 -0.29 18.77
CA ILE A 204 17.67 -1.16 17.97
C ILE A 204 18.89 -0.33 17.52
N VAL A 205 20.07 -0.85 17.81
CA VAL A 205 21.32 -0.33 17.25
C VAL A 205 21.42 -0.75 15.80
N SER A 206 21.59 0.19 14.89
CA SER A 206 21.74 -0.08 13.47
C SER A 206 23.02 -0.87 13.19
N LYS A 207 22.94 -1.83 12.28
CA LYS A 207 24.08 -2.65 11.82
C LYS A 207 25.03 -1.92 10.88
N ILE A 208 24.50 -0.91 10.18
CA ILE A 208 25.21 -0.05 9.21
C ILE A 208 24.79 1.40 9.45
N THR A 209 25.44 2.37 8.83
CA THR A 209 25.03 3.78 8.99
C THR A 209 23.66 4.05 8.36
N VAL A 210 22.98 5.08 8.82
CA VAL A 210 21.67 5.51 8.29
C VAL A 210 21.79 5.83 6.80
N GLU A 211 22.86 6.54 6.43
CA GLU A 211 23.14 6.92 5.04
C GLU A 211 23.36 5.70 4.14
N GLU A 212 24.11 4.72 4.64
CA GLU A 212 24.36 3.47 3.92
C GLU A 212 23.07 2.67 3.71
N ALA A 213 22.24 2.53 4.74
CA ALA A 213 20.95 1.84 4.67
C ALA A 213 20.02 2.50 3.63
N ILE A 214 19.99 3.83 3.58
CA ILE A 214 19.22 4.60 2.62
C ILE A 214 19.77 4.41 1.19
N MET A 215 21.07 4.50 1.00
CA MET A 215 21.71 4.32 -0.30
C MET A 215 21.38 2.93 -0.87
N LEU A 216 21.50 1.88 -0.06
CA LEU A 216 21.16 0.51 -0.46
C LEU A 216 19.68 0.39 -0.81
N SER A 217 18.79 1.00 -0.03
CA SER A 217 17.35 0.96 -0.30
C SER A 217 16.97 1.65 -1.61
N LEU A 218 17.59 2.78 -1.92
CA LEU A 218 17.37 3.51 -3.17
C LEU A 218 17.90 2.72 -4.38
N LYS A 219 19.04 2.04 -4.25
CA LYS A 219 19.59 1.17 -5.28
C LYS A 219 18.63 0.02 -5.60
N VAL A 220 18.20 -0.74 -4.59
CA VAL A 220 17.25 -1.86 -4.77
C VAL A 220 15.95 -1.37 -5.41
N LYS A 221 15.43 -0.24 -4.94
CA LYS A 221 14.21 0.35 -5.52
C LYS A 221 14.40 0.72 -7.00
N LYS A 222 15.53 1.31 -7.36
CA LYS A 222 15.84 1.65 -8.75
C LYS A 222 15.90 0.39 -9.61
N ASP A 223 16.59 -0.65 -9.17
CA ASP A 223 16.72 -1.92 -9.90
C ASP A 223 15.34 -2.60 -10.10
N GLN A 224 14.42 -2.48 -9.12
CA GLN A 224 13.05 -2.95 -9.27
C GLN A 224 12.25 -2.15 -10.31
N PHE A 225 12.39 -0.83 -10.33
CA PHE A 225 11.72 0.01 -11.33
C PHE A 225 12.23 -0.21 -12.74
N ASP A 226 13.55 -0.37 -12.89
CA ASP A 226 14.16 -0.60 -14.20
C ASP A 226 13.71 -1.94 -14.81
N ARG A 227 13.49 -2.97 -14.00
CA ARG A 227 12.89 -4.26 -14.46
C ARG A 227 11.46 -4.10 -14.96
N ILE A 228 10.60 -3.38 -14.20
CA ILE A 228 9.20 -3.14 -14.57
C ILE A 228 9.08 -2.28 -15.85
N ALA A 229 10.05 -1.42 -16.12
CA ALA A 229 10.05 -0.57 -17.32
C ALA A 229 10.49 -1.31 -18.60
N LEU A 230 11.14 -2.47 -18.46
CA LEU A 230 11.60 -3.30 -19.57
C LEU A 230 10.58 -4.37 -20.02
N GLU A 231 9.53 -4.61 -19.20
CA GLU A 231 8.38 -5.47 -19.48
C GLU A 231 7.18 -4.66 -20.04
#